data_a4c81cd91a5d00182207562dff89dd60
#
_entry.id   a4c81cd91a5d00182207562dff89dd60
#
_cell.length_a   1.000
_cell.length_b   1.000
_cell.length_c   1.000
_cell.angle_alpha   90.00
_cell.angle_beta   90.00
_cell.angle_gamma   90.00
#
_symmetry.space_group_name_H-M   'P 1'
#
loop_
_entity.id
_entity.type
_entity.pdbx_description
1 polymer ?
#
loop_
_entity_poly.entity_id
_entity_poly.type
_entity_poly.pdbx_seq_one_letter_code
_entity_poly.pdbx_strand_id
1 'polypeptide(L)'
;MLDIQIAVSKINKYATRESGDTVEVVERPLGGFTLMLVDGQGSGRASKLISQLVASKVLALIKDGARDGVVARAAHDYLYLHRAGKVSATLALCTVDLNTRTLVLTRNSHCPIAVYGPAPLGLRWLDAEAQPLGLYRTTRPVVEEVDLAPGTCVVTFSDGILEAGRRAGRDWDV
;
A
#
# COMPACT_ATOMS: atom_id res chain seq x y z
N MET A 1 -1.88 -27.31 1.45
CA MET A 1 -1.15 -26.28 2.21
C MET A 1 -0.97 -25.11 1.26
N LEU A 2 -1.34 -23.88 1.66
CA LEU A 2 -1.04 -22.69 0.86
C LEU A 2 0.40 -22.27 1.18
N ASP A 3 1.21 -22.09 0.15
CA ASP A 3 2.53 -21.46 0.24
C ASP A 3 2.39 -20.03 -0.26
N ILE A 4 2.93 -19.06 0.51
CA ILE A 4 2.84 -17.64 0.20
C ILE A 4 4.24 -17.11 -0.08
N GLN A 5 4.42 -16.58 -1.27
CA GLN A 5 5.68 -15.99 -1.69
C GLN A 5 5.53 -14.48 -1.81
N ILE A 6 6.50 -13.75 -1.27
CA ILE A 6 6.54 -12.29 -1.32
C ILE A 6 7.84 -11.89 -2.03
N ALA A 7 7.71 -11.03 -3.03
CA ALA A 7 8.84 -10.40 -3.70
C ALA A 7 8.69 -8.88 -3.66
N VAL A 8 9.78 -8.20 -3.33
CA VAL A 8 9.84 -6.73 -3.32
C VAL A 8 10.98 -6.29 -4.23
N SER A 9 10.67 -5.39 -5.15
CA SER A 9 11.66 -4.72 -5.99
C SER A 9 11.60 -3.23 -5.76
N LYS A 10 12.74 -2.59 -5.59
CA LYS A 10 12.86 -1.17 -5.33
C LYS A 10 13.95 -0.56 -6.18
N ILE A 11 13.59 0.45 -6.95
CA ILE A 11 14.51 1.20 -7.80
C ILE A 11 14.48 2.66 -7.37
N ASN A 12 15.66 3.24 -7.11
CA ASN A 12 15.75 4.65 -6.77
C ASN A 12 15.47 5.52 -7.99
N LYS A 13 14.78 6.63 -7.78
CA LYS A 13 14.60 7.68 -8.79
C LYS A 13 15.99 8.17 -9.24
N TYR A 14 16.15 8.44 -10.55
CA TYR A 14 17.36 9.07 -11.07
C TYR A 14 17.69 10.35 -10.29
N ALA A 15 18.97 10.51 -9.92
CA ALA A 15 19.49 11.63 -9.12
C ALA A 15 19.05 11.68 -7.64
N THR A 16 18.36 10.66 -7.10
CA THR A 16 18.11 10.56 -5.66
C THR A 16 18.89 9.36 -5.08
N ARG A 17 19.55 9.59 -3.93
CA ARG A 17 20.27 8.53 -3.22
C ARG A 17 19.34 7.61 -2.44
N GLU A 18 18.12 8.05 -2.17
CA GLU A 18 17.15 7.38 -1.33
C GLU A 18 15.74 7.46 -1.94
N SER A 19 15.04 6.33 -2.00
CA SER A 19 13.61 6.30 -2.39
C SER A 19 12.75 6.77 -1.24
N GLY A 20 11.70 7.55 -1.56
CA GLY A 20 10.68 7.99 -0.60
C GLY A 20 9.84 6.86 -0.04
N ASP A 21 9.78 5.72 -0.73
CA ASP A 21 8.90 4.62 -0.38
C ASP A 21 9.42 3.81 0.82
N THR A 22 8.48 3.28 1.61
CA THR A 22 8.74 2.29 2.65
C THR A 22 7.88 1.07 2.40
N VAL A 23 8.51 -0.10 2.35
CA VAL A 23 7.85 -1.41 2.23
C VAL A 23 8.20 -2.23 3.45
N GLU A 24 7.20 -2.82 4.08
CA GLU A 24 7.37 -3.70 5.24
C GLU A 24 6.43 -4.90 5.13
N VAL A 25 6.86 -6.00 5.71
CA VAL A 25 6.03 -7.20 5.89
C VAL A 25 5.93 -7.47 7.38
N VAL A 26 4.74 -7.61 7.89
CA VAL A 26 4.48 -7.79 9.32
C VAL A 26 3.52 -8.94 9.56
N GLU A 27 3.87 -9.82 10.51
CA GLU A 27 2.97 -10.87 10.98
C GLU A 27 1.83 -10.28 11.81
N ARG A 28 0.65 -10.88 11.71
CA ARG A 28 -0.52 -10.51 12.49
C ARG A 28 -0.70 -11.41 13.71
N PRO A 29 -1.21 -10.87 14.85
CA PRO A 29 -1.36 -11.64 16.08
C PRO A 29 -2.25 -12.89 15.95
N LEU A 30 -3.24 -12.84 15.07
CA LEU A 30 -4.20 -13.93 14.83
C LEU A 30 -3.79 -14.86 13.67
N GLY A 31 -2.58 -14.74 13.19
CA GLY A 31 -2.06 -15.46 12.03
C GLY A 31 -2.19 -14.68 10.72
N GLY A 32 -1.40 -15.09 9.73
CA GLY A 32 -1.25 -14.36 8.47
C GLY A 32 -0.28 -13.19 8.59
N PHE A 33 -0.26 -12.35 7.58
CA PHE A 33 0.65 -11.20 7.52
C PHE A 33 0.07 -10.08 6.65
N THR A 34 0.65 -8.91 6.78
CA THR A 34 0.37 -7.75 5.93
C THR A 34 1.64 -7.28 5.24
N LEU A 35 1.61 -7.19 3.92
CA LEU A 35 2.55 -6.40 3.13
C LEU A 35 2.03 -4.96 3.10
N MET A 36 2.88 -4.02 3.46
CA MET A 36 2.58 -2.60 3.45
C MET A 36 3.51 -1.86 2.47
N LEU A 37 2.93 -1.01 1.63
CA LEU A 37 3.65 -0.04 0.81
C LEU A 37 3.16 1.36 1.20
N VAL A 38 4.10 2.22 1.57
CA VAL A 38 3.85 3.64 1.87
C VAL A 38 4.77 4.48 1.01
N ASP A 39 4.20 5.42 0.25
CA ASP A 39 4.96 6.43 -0.48
C ASP A 39 4.68 7.81 0.13
N GLY A 40 5.74 8.49 0.54
CA GLY A 40 5.67 9.84 1.11
C GLY A 40 5.69 10.90 0.02
N GLN A 41 4.93 11.97 0.18
CA GLN A 41 4.88 13.09 -0.77
C GLN A 41 6.27 13.64 -1.09
N GLY A 42 6.57 13.81 -2.37
CA GLY A 42 7.81 14.43 -2.86
C GLY A 42 8.90 13.42 -3.20
N SER A 43 10.14 13.72 -2.85
CA SER A 43 11.28 12.85 -3.17
C SER A 43 12.41 12.95 -2.15
N GLY A 44 13.28 11.94 -2.13
CA GLY A 44 14.46 11.91 -1.28
C GLY A 44 14.15 11.81 0.21
N ARG A 45 15.05 12.35 1.06
CA ARG A 45 14.98 12.20 2.52
C ARG A 45 13.69 12.72 3.14
N ALA A 46 13.14 13.82 2.67
CA ALA A 46 11.91 14.39 3.24
C ALA A 46 10.71 13.44 3.02
N SER A 47 10.55 12.94 1.80
CA SER A 47 9.54 11.92 1.47
C SER A 47 9.75 10.64 2.30
N LYS A 48 11.00 10.19 2.44
CA LYS A 48 11.35 9.02 3.26
C LYS A 48 10.92 9.18 4.73
N LEU A 49 11.13 10.35 5.32
CA LEU A 49 10.69 10.62 6.69
C LEU A 49 9.17 10.57 6.84
N ILE A 50 8.42 11.01 5.83
CA ILE A 50 6.96 10.95 5.82
C ILE A 50 6.51 9.49 5.74
N SER A 51 7.05 8.71 4.79
CA SER A 51 6.68 7.31 4.64
C SER A 51 7.03 6.48 5.87
N GLN A 52 8.18 6.73 6.51
CA GLN A 52 8.57 6.06 7.75
C GLN A 52 7.65 6.43 8.93
N LEU A 53 7.23 7.71 9.04
CA LEU A 53 6.29 8.16 10.07
C LEU A 53 4.96 7.40 9.97
N VAL A 54 4.41 7.30 8.76
CA VAL A 54 3.18 6.55 8.49
C VAL A 54 3.38 5.06 8.74
N ALA A 55 4.46 4.48 8.21
CA ALA A 55 4.77 3.06 8.34
C ALA A 55 4.88 2.63 9.81
N SER A 56 5.56 3.41 10.64
CA SER A 56 5.69 3.11 12.07
C SER A 56 4.33 3.07 12.77
N LYS A 57 3.42 3.98 12.45
CA LYS A 57 2.06 3.98 13.00
C LYS A 57 1.26 2.78 12.52
N VAL A 58 1.31 2.47 11.22
CA VAL A 58 0.65 1.30 10.62
C VAL A 58 1.14 0.01 11.27
N LEU A 59 2.46 -0.18 11.39
CA LEU A 59 3.07 -1.36 11.99
C LEU A 59 2.59 -1.58 13.44
N ALA A 60 2.56 -0.53 14.25
CA ALA A 60 2.09 -0.63 15.63
C ALA A 60 0.64 -1.14 15.69
N LEU A 61 -0.25 -0.54 14.89
CA LEU A 61 -1.67 -0.91 14.87
C LEU A 61 -1.92 -2.33 14.32
N ILE A 62 -1.15 -2.76 13.31
CA ILE A 62 -1.26 -4.14 12.80
C ILE A 62 -0.82 -5.13 13.87
N LYS A 63 0.27 -4.88 14.58
CA LYS A 63 0.75 -5.72 15.70
C LYS A 63 -0.24 -5.77 16.85
N ASP A 64 -1.01 -4.71 17.06
CA ASP A 64 -2.12 -4.67 18.03
C ASP A 64 -3.39 -5.38 17.53
N GLY A 65 -3.39 -5.94 16.31
CA GLY A 65 -4.50 -6.69 15.73
C GLY A 65 -5.60 -5.83 15.12
N ALA A 66 -5.37 -4.54 14.88
CA ALA A 66 -6.37 -3.66 14.28
C ALA A 66 -6.69 -4.07 12.82
N ARG A 67 -7.95 -3.91 12.41
CA ARG A 67 -8.40 -4.16 11.03
C ARG A 67 -7.85 -3.09 10.07
N ASP A 68 -7.57 -3.46 8.84
CA ASP A 68 -6.89 -2.62 7.84
C ASP A 68 -7.56 -1.26 7.61
N GLY A 69 -8.89 -1.23 7.51
CA GLY A 69 -9.61 0.03 7.37
C GLY A 69 -9.50 0.96 8.60
N VAL A 70 -9.34 0.39 9.81
CA VAL A 70 -9.05 1.16 11.04
C VAL A 70 -7.61 1.65 11.02
N VAL A 71 -6.67 0.78 10.64
CA VAL A 71 -5.24 1.10 10.49
C VAL A 71 -5.06 2.29 9.55
N ALA A 72 -5.69 2.24 8.37
CA ALA A 72 -5.58 3.30 7.36
C ALA A 72 -6.14 4.64 7.87
N ARG A 73 -7.31 4.64 8.53
CA ARG A 73 -7.89 5.87 9.11
C ARG A 73 -7.02 6.43 10.22
N ALA A 74 -6.55 5.59 11.14
CA ALA A 74 -5.71 6.05 12.24
C ALA A 74 -4.33 6.55 11.77
N ALA A 75 -3.77 5.96 10.72
CA ALA A 75 -2.55 6.45 10.08
C ALA A 75 -2.77 7.81 9.39
N HIS A 76 -3.94 8.00 8.77
CA HIS A 76 -4.36 9.29 8.22
C HIS A 76 -4.43 10.37 9.30
N ASP A 77 -5.19 10.11 10.37
CA ASP A 77 -5.37 11.06 11.48
C ASP A 77 -4.02 11.42 12.10
N TYR A 78 -3.16 10.42 12.29
CA TYR A 78 -1.82 10.60 12.81
C TYR A 78 -0.98 11.53 11.94
N LEU A 79 -0.92 11.30 10.62
CA LEU A 79 -0.18 12.15 9.69
C LEU A 79 -0.78 13.57 9.62
N TYR A 80 -2.11 13.66 9.53
CA TYR A 80 -2.83 14.94 9.48
C TYR A 80 -2.52 15.82 10.70
N LEU A 81 -2.59 15.25 11.91
CA LEU A 81 -2.31 15.97 13.15
C LEU A 81 -0.83 16.39 13.25
N HIS A 82 0.10 15.48 12.91
CA HIS A 82 1.53 15.75 12.99
C HIS A 82 2.02 16.77 11.97
N ARG A 83 1.35 16.90 10.85
CA ARG A 83 1.75 17.78 9.74
C ARG A 83 0.71 18.86 9.42
N ALA A 84 -0.32 18.99 10.24
CA ALA A 84 -1.38 20.00 10.11
C ALA A 84 -2.00 20.05 8.70
N GLY A 85 -2.18 18.89 8.06
CA GLY A 85 -2.75 18.79 6.71
C GLY A 85 -1.85 19.28 5.58
N LYS A 86 -0.54 19.47 5.81
CA LYS A 86 0.39 20.08 4.83
C LYS A 86 1.16 19.08 3.99
N VAL A 87 1.11 17.80 4.33
CA VAL A 87 1.81 16.74 3.60
C VAL A 87 0.91 15.52 3.42
N SER A 88 1.18 14.75 2.38
CA SER A 88 0.46 13.52 2.11
C SER A 88 1.38 12.30 2.05
N ALA A 89 0.75 11.15 2.16
CA ALA A 89 1.35 9.87 1.81
C ALA A 89 0.30 8.97 1.16
N THR A 90 0.71 8.07 0.30
CA THR A 90 -0.14 6.98 -0.16
C THR A 90 0.10 5.74 0.68
N LEU A 91 -0.92 4.90 0.81
CA LEU A 91 -0.86 3.64 1.55
C LEU A 91 -1.55 2.55 0.77
N ALA A 92 -0.87 1.41 0.63
CA ALA A 92 -1.47 0.15 0.20
C ALA A 92 -1.13 -0.93 1.24
N LEU A 93 -2.15 -1.70 1.65
CA LEU A 93 -2.03 -2.86 2.51
C LEU A 93 -2.55 -4.08 1.76
N CYS A 94 -1.75 -5.14 1.72
CA CYS A 94 -2.15 -6.45 1.20
C CYS A 94 -2.06 -7.42 2.37
N THR A 95 -3.20 -7.74 2.98
CA THR A 95 -3.29 -8.60 4.16
C THR A 95 -3.77 -9.98 3.78
N VAL A 96 -2.99 -10.98 4.12
CA VAL A 96 -3.35 -12.40 4.00
C VAL A 96 -3.84 -12.90 5.35
N ASP A 97 -5.08 -13.37 5.41
CA ASP A 97 -5.62 -14.12 6.53
C ASP A 97 -5.69 -15.60 6.17
N LEU A 98 -4.86 -16.40 6.82
CA LEU A 98 -4.78 -17.84 6.56
C LEU A 98 -5.91 -18.64 7.20
N ASN A 99 -6.57 -18.09 8.23
CA ASN A 99 -7.68 -18.74 8.92
C ASN A 99 -8.94 -18.65 8.09
N THR A 100 -9.25 -17.48 7.58
CA THR A 100 -10.43 -17.24 6.72
C THR A 100 -10.15 -17.54 5.26
N ARG A 101 -8.89 -17.69 4.87
CA ARG A 101 -8.42 -17.79 3.48
C ARG A 101 -8.90 -16.60 2.64
N THR A 102 -8.74 -15.42 3.19
CA THR A 102 -9.07 -14.17 2.50
C THR A 102 -7.84 -13.30 2.32
N LEU A 103 -7.88 -12.51 1.28
CA LEU A 103 -6.94 -11.45 0.99
C LEU A 103 -7.68 -10.13 1.13
N VAL A 104 -7.27 -9.31 2.08
CA VAL A 104 -7.84 -7.97 2.29
C VAL A 104 -6.89 -6.95 1.68
N LEU A 105 -7.40 -6.18 0.72
CA LEU A 105 -6.66 -5.16 -0.02
C LEU A 105 -7.19 -3.79 0.36
N THR A 106 -6.34 -2.98 1.00
CA THR A 106 -6.73 -1.65 1.48
C THR A 106 -5.87 -0.60 0.82
N ARG A 107 -6.50 0.44 0.31
CA ARG A 107 -5.83 1.46 -0.48
C ARG A 107 -6.27 2.88 -0.11
N ASN A 108 -5.27 3.74 0.13
CA ASN A 108 -5.35 5.20 0.12
C ASN A 108 -4.32 5.73 -0.91
N SER A 109 -4.48 5.34 -2.15
CA SER A 109 -3.55 5.63 -3.24
C SER A 109 -4.31 5.78 -4.55
N HIS A 110 -3.80 6.60 -5.45
CA HIS A 110 -4.25 6.64 -6.85
C HIS A 110 -3.66 5.49 -7.67
N CYS A 111 -2.59 4.84 -7.18
CA CYS A 111 -2.05 3.66 -7.82
C CYS A 111 -3.01 2.48 -7.62
N PRO A 112 -3.41 1.76 -8.67
CA PRO A 112 -4.27 0.60 -8.55
C PRO A 112 -3.51 -0.58 -7.93
N ILE A 113 -4.26 -1.58 -7.48
CA ILE A 113 -3.73 -2.91 -7.15
C ILE A 113 -4.21 -3.88 -8.22
N ALA A 114 -3.28 -4.64 -8.80
CA ALA A 114 -3.63 -5.73 -9.70
C ALA A 114 -3.79 -7.02 -8.92
N VAL A 115 -4.89 -7.73 -9.15
CA VAL A 115 -5.14 -9.06 -8.61
C VAL A 115 -5.36 -10.00 -9.78
N TYR A 116 -4.61 -11.08 -9.82
CA TYR A 116 -4.79 -12.16 -10.76
C TYR A 116 -5.07 -13.45 -9.99
N GLY A 117 -5.99 -14.25 -10.46
CA GLY A 117 -6.30 -15.54 -9.83
C GLY A 117 -6.96 -16.51 -10.79
N PRO A 118 -7.17 -17.78 -10.35
CA PRO A 118 -7.87 -18.77 -11.15
C PRO A 118 -9.30 -18.34 -11.46
N ALA A 119 -9.87 -18.91 -12.50
CA ALA A 119 -11.26 -18.65 -12.86
C ALA A 119 -12.22 -18.88 -11.67
N PRO A 120 -13.23 -18.03 -11.48
CA PRO A 120 -13.67 -16.93 -12.36
C PRO A 120 -12.95 -15.58 -12.14
N LEU A 121 -11.96 -15.48 -11.25
CA LEU A 121 -11.36 -14.19 -10.86
C LEU A 121 -10.65 -13.51 -12.06
N GLY A 122 -9.75 -14.24 -12.76
CA GLY A 122 -8.95 -13.63 -13.84
C GLY A 122 -8.07 -12.49 -13.37
N LEU A 123 -7.75 -11.55 -14.26
CA LEU A 123 -7.08 -10.30 -13.92
C LEU A 123 -8.11 -9.21 -13.59
N ARG A 124 -7.97 -8.61 -12.43
CA ARG A 124 -8.77 -7.46 -11.97
C ARG A 124 -7.86 -6.33 -11.54
N TRP A 125 -8.23 -5.11 -11.91
CA TRP A 125 -7.63 -3.89 -11.39
C TRP A 125 -8.55 -3.30 -10.33
N LEU A 126 -8.00 -3.07 -9.15
CA LEU A 126 -8.69 -2.37 -8.06
C LEU A 126 -8.25 -0.90 -8.13
N ASP A 127 -9.01 -0.11 -8.88
CA ASP A 127 -8.68 1.26 -9.27
C ASP A 127 -9.69 2.31 -8.76
N ALA A 128 -10.67 1.89 -7.93
CA ALA A 128 -11.63 2.81 -7.34
C ALA A 128 -10.94 4.04 -6.73
N GLU A 129 -11.52 5.22 -6.90
CA GLU A 129 -10.94 6.47 -6.42
C GLU A 129 -10.68 6.42 -4.91
N ALA A 130 -9.46 6.74 -4.50
CA ALA A 130 -9.03 6.76 -3.12
C ALA A 130 -8.13 7.98 -2.85
N GLN A 131 -8.44 8.70 -1.77
CA GLN A 131 -7.69 9.88 -1.36
C GLN A 131 -6.42 9.47 -0.58
N PRO A 132 -5.30 10.18 -0.78
CA PRO A 132 -4.10 9.96 0.02
C PRO A 132 -4.32 10.33 1.49
N LEU A 133 -3.44 9.82 2.34
CA LEU A 133 -3.42 10.13 3.76
C LEU A 133 -2.92 11.57 4.01
N GLY A 134 -3.38 12.20 5.08
CA GLY A 134 -2.78 13.37 5.69
C GLY A 134 -3.19 14.74 5.12
N LEU A 135 -3.93 14.83 4.01
CA LEU A 135 -4.33 16.11 3.40
C LEU A 135 -5.71 16.59 3.85
N TYR A 136 -6.67 15.71 3.85
CA TYR A 136 -8.07 16.05 4.08
C TYR A 136 -8.42 15.89 5.56
N ARG A 137 -9.53 16.47 5.99
CA ARG A 137 -9.98 16.37 7.38
C ARG A 137 -10.40 14.95 7.78
N THR A 138 -10.86 14.19 6.82
CA THR A 138 -11.26 12.77 6.97
C THR A 138 -10.80 11.99 5.78
N THR A 139 -10.63 10.68 5.93
CA THR A 139 -10.32 9.77 4.83
C THR A 139 -11.28 8.59 4.80
N ARG A 140 -11.49 8.07 3.61
CA ARG A 140 -12.23 6.83 3.38
C ARG A 140 -11.33 5.89 2.59
N PRO A 141 -10.65 4.95 3.24
CA PRO A 141 -9.87 3.93 2.54
C PRO A 141 -10.80 3.06 1.68
N VAL A 142 -10.34 2.66 0.50
CA VAL A 142 -10.97 1.61 -0.28
C VAL A 142 -10.49 0.28 0.28
N VAL A 143 -11.42 -0.60 0.65
CA VAL A 143 -11.12 -1.93 1.20
C VAL A 143 -11.89 -2.95 0.38
N GLU A 144 -11.17 -3.91 -0.18
CA GLU A 144 -11.73 -5.02 -0.94
C GLU A 144 -11.24 -6.35 -0.37
N GLU A 145 -12.11 -7.34 -0.38
CA GLU A 145 -11.80 -8.70 0.03
C GLU A 145 -11.87 -9.62 -1.18
N VAL A 146 -10.89 -10.51 -1.28
CA VAL A 146 -10.77 -11.50 -2.36
C VAL A 146 -10.49 -12.85 -1.72
N ASP A 147 -11.12 -13.89 -2.22
CA ASP A 147 -10.83 -15.27 -1.80
C ASP A 147 -9.39 -15.64 -2.15
N LEU A 148 -8.68 -16.19 -1.18
CA LEU A 148 -7.31 -16.65 -1.37
C LEU A 148 -7.31 -18.09 -1.89
N ALA A 149 -7.04 -18.24 -3.16
CA ALA A 149 -6.90 -19.52 -3.85
C ALA A 149 -5.45 -19.78 -4.30
N PRO A 150 -5.03 -21.05 -4.46
CA PRO A 150 -3.75 -21.35 -5.09
C PRO A 150 -3.65 -20.70 -6.48
N GLY A 151 -2.53 -20.00 -6.74
CA GLY A 151 -2.33 -19.26 -7.99
C GLY A 151 -2.86 -17.82 -7.95
N THR A 152 -3.40 -17.34 -6.81
CA THR A 152 -3.70 -15.92 -6.64
C THR A 152 -2.39 -15.12 -6.53
N CYS A 153 -2.26 -14.10 -7.35
CA CYS A 153 -1.14 -13.17 -7.36
C CYS A 153 -1.65 -11.74 -7.18
N VAL A 154 -0.95 -10.95 -6.36
CA VAL A 154 -1.26 -9.54 -6.13
C VAL A 154 -0.04 -8.71 -6.42
N VAL A 155 -0.22 -7.62 -7.15
CA VAL A 155 0.84 -6.65 -7.44
C VAL A 155 0.37 -5.27 -6.98
N THR A 156 1.16 -4.65 -6.12
CA THR A 156 1.01 -3.25 -5.73
C THR A 156 2.30 -2.48 -6.01
N PHE A 157 2.18 -1.21 -6.33
CA PHE A 157 3.31 -0.37 -6.72
C PHE A 157 3.05 1.10 -6.36
N SER A 158 4.12 1.89 -6.28
CA SER A 158 4.06 3.35 -6.13
C SER A 158 3.96 4.05 -7.49
N ASP A 159 3.72 5.36 -7.46
CA ASP A 159 3.56 6.20 -8.67
C ASP A 159 4.77 6.16 -9.63
N GLY A 160 5.94 5.79 -9.10
CA GLY A 160 7.14 5.64 -9.92
C GLY A 160 6.98 4.65 -11.08
N ILE A 161 6.08 3.66 -10.97
CA ILE A 161 5.74 2.74 -12.06
C ILE A 161 4.83 3.45 -13.08
N LEU A 162 3.78 4.14 -12.62
CA LEU A 162 2.86 4.87 -13.51
C LEU A 162 3.55 6.01 -14.27
N GLU A 163 4.56 6.62 -13.66
CA GLU A 163 5.34 7.71 -14.24
C GLU A 163 6.57 7.23 -15.04
N ALA A 164 6.82 5.91 -15.07
CA ALA A 164 7.96 5.36 -15.76
C ALA A 164 7.93 5.73 -17.27
N GLY A 165 9.04 6.22 -17.78
CA GLY A 165 9.16 6.59 -19.19
C GLY A 165 8.61 7.97 -19.57
N ARG A 166 7.75 8.63 -18.80
CA ARG A 166 7.17 9.94 -19.14
C ARG A 166 8.21 10.99 -19.50
N ARG A 167 9.32 11.04 -18.76
CA ARG A 167 10.43 11.96 -19.05
C ARG A 167 11.16 11.66 -20.38
N ALA A 168 11.05 10.44 -20.87
CA ALA A 168 11.60 9.99 -22.14
C ALA A 168 10.55 10.00 -23.27
N GLY A 169 9.38 10.60 -23.03
CA GLY A 169 8.27 10.62 -24.00
C GLY A 169 7.67 9.24 -24.28
N ARG A 170 7.78 8.33 -23.32
CA ARG A 170 7.18 6.99 -23.37
C ARG A 170 6.15 6.89 -22.24
N ASP A 171 4.89 6.81 -22.61
CA ASP A 171 3.81 6.52 -21.66
C ASP A 171 3.67 5.01 -21.53
N TRP A 172 3.53 4.56 -20.28
CA TRP A 172 3.09 3.20 -19.95
C TRP A 172 1.57 3.21 -19.86
N ASP A 173 0.96 2.34 -20.63
CA ASP A 173 -0.44 1.99 -20.46
C ASP A 173 -0.48 0.78 -19.52
N VAL A 174 -0.94 0.99 -18.28
CA VAL A 174 -1.03 -0.04 -17.23
C VAL A 174 -2.48 -0.49 -17.10
#